data_edd545358148a281cdd4356754bca3df
#
_entry.id   edd545358148a281cdd4356754bca3df
#
_cell.length_a   1.000
_cell.length_b   1.000
_cell.length_c   1.000
_cell.angle_alpha   90.00
_cell.angle_beta   90.00
_cell.angle_gamma   90.00
#
_symmetry.space_group_name_H-M   'P 1'
#
loop_
_entity.id
_entity.type
_entity.pdbx_description
1 polymer ?
#
loop_
_entity_poly.entity_id
_entity_poly.type
_entity_poly.pdbx_seq_one_letter_code
_entity_poly.pdbx_strand_id
1 'polypeptide(L)'
;IGRLVKAGKITSIEEIYTFSLPIKEPEIVDKLLPELKEEVMQVFPVQKQTTAGQRTRFKAFVAVGDCNGHVGLGSKCAKEVAGAIRGAILVAKMSVVPVRRGYWGDNAGNVHTVPVKVTGKCGSVRVRLIPAPRGTGIVASPVLKKLLTLAGIDDVYTSSRGHTRTLGNSIKACFAALKHTYSYYTPNFWHNTCTEQIPYQRFTDFLSKEMKAKEY
;
A
#
# COMPACT_ATOMS: atom_id res chain seq x y z
N ILE A 1 -18.01 6.73 -1.51
CA ILE A 1 -16.89 7.30 -0.72
C ILE A 1 -16.43 8.61 -1.35
N GLY A 2 -16.14 8.68 -2.66
CA GLY A 2 -15.62 9.90 -3.31
C GLY A 2 -16.46 11.13 -3.03
N ARG A 3 -17.79 11.05 -3.11
CA ARG A 3 -18.70 12.17 -2.77
C ARG A 3 -18.60 12.59 -1.30
N LEU A 4 -18.49 11.65 -0.38
CA LEU A 4 -18.35 11.92 1.06
C LEU A 4 -17.01 12.59 1.39
N VAL A 5 -15.93 12.12 0.77
CA VAL A 5 -14.61 12.74 0.92
C VAL A 5 -14.58 14.13 0.28
N LYS A 6 -15.19 14.32 -0.91
CA LYS A 6 -15.31 15.64 -1.55
C LYS A 6 -16.06 16.64 -0.69
N ALA A 7 -17.12 16.21 0.00
CA ALA A 7 -17.90 17.02 0.92
C ALA A 7 -17.24 17.20 2.32
N GLY A 8 -16.07 16.61 2.56
CA GLY A 8 -15.39 16.70 3.87
C GLY A 8 -16.06 15.94 5.01
N LYS A 9 -16.93 14.98 4.70
CA LYS A 9 -17.62 14.15 5.70
C LYS A 9 -16.73 13.01 6.22
N ILE A 10 -15.82 12.53 5.39
CA ILE A 10 -14.75 11.60 5.75
C ILE A 10 -13.45 12.38 5.68
N THR A 11 -12.75 12.47 6.80
CA THR A 11 -11.50 13.23 6.95
C THR A 11 -10.27 12.36 7.13
N SER A 12 -10.45 11.11 7.55
CA SER A 12 -9.36 10.15 7.77
C SER A 12 -9.49 8.95 6.83
N ILE A 13 -8.34 8.45 6.38
CA ILE A 13 -8.30 7.24 5.56
C ILE A 13 -8.53 5.98 6.40
N GLU A 14 -8.23 6.03 7.70
CA GLU A 14 -8.45 4.95 8.65
C GLU A 14 -9.94 4.59 8.78
N GLU A 15 -10.85 5.56 8.67
CA GLU A 15 -12.29 5.29 8.62
C GLU A 15 -12.67 4.37 7.45
N ILE A 16 -12.00 4.53 6.31
CA ILE A 16 -12.22 3.69 5.12
C ILE A 16 -11.70 2.27 5.37
N TYR A 17 -10.55 2.14 6.03
CA TYR A 17 -9.94 0.84 6.32
C TYR A 17 -10.69 0.07 7.41
N THR A 18 -11.17 0.73 8.45
CA THR A 18 -11.94 0.12 9.54
C THR A 18 -13.15 -0.65 9.02
N PHE A 19 -13.83 -0.09 8.02
CA PHE A 19 -14.99 -0.72 7.40
C PHE A 19 -14.66 -1.51 6.12
N SER A 20 -13.39 -1.70 5.79
CA SER A 20 -12.92 -2.42 4.59
C SER A 20 -13.56 -1.93 3.30
N LEU A 21 -13.80 -0.63 3.18
CA LEU A 21 -14.44 -0.05 2.01
C LEU A 21 -13.45 0.05 0.84
N PRO A 22 -13.83 -0.35 -0.37
CA PRO A 22 -12.92 -0.30 -1.52
C PRO A 22 -12.73 1.13 -2.04
N ILE A 23 -11.48 1.53 -2.24
CA ILE A 23 -11.10 2.79 -2.88
C ILE A 23 -11.07 2.56 -4.39
N LYS A 24 -11.96 3.23 -5.15
CA LYS A 24 -12.05 3.11 -6.62
C LYS A 24 -11.52 4.34 -7.36
N GLU A 25 -11.31 5.44 -6.66
CA GLU A 25 -10.89 6.72 -7.22
C GLU A 25 -9.56 7.15 -6.58
N PRO A 26 -8.50 7.42 -7.36
CA PRO A 26 -7.20 7.83 -6.80
C PRO A 26 -7.26 9.20 -6.11
N GLU A 27 -8.17 10.07 -6.55
CA GLU A 27 -8.37 11.42 -5.99
C GLU A 27 -8.78 11.41 -4.50
N ILE A 28 -9.41 10.32 -4.03
CA ILE A 28 -9.73 10.13 -2.62
C ILE A 28 -8.45 10.09 -1.79
N VAL A 29 -7.47 9.34 -2.28
CA VAL A 29 -6.19 9.18 -1.59
C VAL A 29 -5.37 10.47 -1.65
N ASP A 30 -5.36 11.16 -2.79
CA ASP A 30 -4.67 12.45 -2.93
C ASP A 30 -5.22 13.52 -1.97
N LYS A 31 -6.52 13.47 -1.67
CA LYS A 31 -7.14 14.39 -0.73
C LYS A 31 -6.88 14.03 0.74
N LEU A 32 -6.90 12.73 1.07
CA LEU A 32 -6.72 12.25 2.45
C LEU A 32 -5.25 12.14 2.84
N LEU A 33 -4.35 11.88 1.88
CA LEU A 33 -2.91 11.75 2.07
C LEU A 33 -2.15 12.68 1.10
N PRO A 34 -2.06 13.99 1.39
CA PRO A 34 -1.41 14.94 0.49
C PRO A 34 0.12 14.78 0.40
N GLU A 35 0.75 14.12 1.39
CA GLU A 35 2.20 13.94 1.48
C GLU A 35 2.72 12.67 0.79
N LEU A 36 1.91 12.03 -0.05
CA LEU A 36 2.32 10.80 -0.75
C LEU A 36 3.50 11.04 -1.69
N LYS A 37 4.55 10.25 -1.47
CA LYS A 37 5.71 10.16 -2.37
C LYS A 37 5.52 8.99 -3.32
N GLU A 38 5.92 9.19 -4.57
CA GLU A 38 5.82 8.19 -5.62
C GLU A 38 7.23 7.76 -6.04
N GLU A 39 7.49 6.46 -6.13
CA GLU A 39 8.78 5.95 -6.57
C GLU A 39 8.62 4.80 -7.56
N VAL A 40 9.34 4.92 -8.68
CA VAL A 40 9.39 3.86 -9.69
C VAL A 40 10.38 2.80 -9.22
N MET A 41 9.87 1.58 -9.03
CA MET A 41 10.66 0.44 -8.56
C MET A 41 11.38 -0.27 -9.70
N GLN A 42 10.64 -0.51 -10.80
CA GLN A 42 11.17 -1.22 -11.96
C GLN A 42 10.30 -0.96 -13.19
N VAL A 43 10.96 -0.84 -14.34
CA VAL A 43 10.32 -0.88 -15.66
C VAL A 43 11.05 -1.92 -16.51
N PHE A 44 10.30 -2.74 -17.21
CA PHE A 44 10.87 -3.73 -18.13
C PHE A 44 9.92 -4.03 -19.30
N PRO A 45 10.48 -4.40 -20.47
CA PRO A 45 9.67 -4.77 -21.62
C PRO A 45 9.03 -6.15 -21.40
N VAL A 46 7.78 -6.29 -21.86
CA VAL A 46 7.06 -7.56 -21.93
C VAL A 46 6.60 -7.76 -23.39
N GLN A 47 6.86 -8.94 -23.92
CA GLN A 47 6.63 -9.26 -25.33
C GLN A 47 5.57 -10.33 -25.48
N LYS A 48 4.74 -10.18 -26.52
CA LYS A 48 3.81 -11.19 -26.99
C LYS A 48 4.18 -11.53 -28.42
N GLN A 49 4.40 -12.82 -28.69
CA GLN A 49 4.63 -13.31 -30.04
C GLN A 49 3.32 -13.29 -30.83
N THR A 50 3.35 -12.69 -32.02
CA THR A 50 2.27 -12.68 -32.99
C THR A 50 2.78 -13.24 -34.32
N THR A 51 1.88 -13.54 -35.28
CA THR A 51 2.26 -14.02 -36.61
C THR A 51 3.15 -13.01 -37.36
N ALA A 52 2.96 -11.71 -37.13
CA ALA A 52 3.72 -10.62 -37.75
C ALA A 52 4.99 -10.20 -36.95
N GLY A 53 5.38 -10.93 -35.90
CA GLY A 53 6.53 -10.62 -35.06
C GLY A 53 6.19 -10.40 -33.59
N GLN A 54 7.11 -9.79 -32.85
CA GLN A 54 6.98 -9.56 -31.41
C GLN A 54 6.35 -8.18 -31.13
N ARG A 55 5.24 -8.20 -30.38
CA ARG A 55 4.60 -6.97 -29.88
C ARG A 55 5.13 -6.66 -28.49
N THR A 56 5.91 -5.59 -28.38
CA THR A 56 6.50 -5.14 -27.11
C THR A 56 5.58 -4.15 -26.41
N ARG A 57 5.44 -4.31 -25.08
CA ARG A 57 4.85 -3.36 -24.15
C ARG A 57 5.79 -3.19 -22.97
N PHE A 58 5.62 -2.10 -22.23
CA PHE A 58 6.39 -1.84 -21.04
C PHE A 58 5.53 -2.06 -19.80
N LYS A 59 6.07 -2.81 -18.83
CA LYS A 59 5.45 -3.00 -17.53
C LYS A 59 6.21 -2.22 -16.49
N ALA A 60 5.52 -1.30 -15.79
CA ALA A 60 6.06 -0.54 -14.68
C ALA A 60 5.52 -1.07 -13.35
N PHE A 61 6.37 -1.10 -12.35
CA PHE A 61 6.03 -1.26 -10.94
C PHE A 61 6.33 0.06 -10.24
N VAL A 62 5.32 0.61 -9.57
CA VAL A 62 5.43 1.86 -8.82
C VAL A 62 4.93 1.62 -7.41
N ALA A 63 5.66 2.14 -6.42
CA ALA A 63 5.21 2.22 -5.06
C ALA A 63 4.89 3.67 -4.69
N VAL A 64 3.91 3.84 -3.84
CA VAL A 64 3.54 5.12 -3.24
C VAL A 64 3.53 4.98 -1.72
N GLY A 65 3.86 6.03 -0.98
CA GLY A 65 3.81 6.01 0.48
C GLY A 65 4.04 7.39 1.07
N ASP A 66 3.56 7.59 2.27
CA ASP A 66 3.68 8.82 3.05
C ASP A 66 4.88 8.83 4.01
N CYS A 67 5.65 7.74 4.05
CA CYS A 67 6.71 7.50 5.05
C CYS A 67 6.17 7.49 6.50
N ASN A 68 4.87 7.35 6.70
CA ASN A 68 4.23 7.41 8.02
C ASN A 68 3.18 6.31 8.25
N GLY A 69 3.37 5.15 7.66
CA GLY A 69 2.52 3.99 7.90
C GLY A 69 1.47 3.71 6.82
N HIS A 70 1.56 4.33 5.66
CA HIS A 70 0.74 4.02 4.50
C HIS A 70 1.61 3.70 3.29
N VAL A 71 1.32 2.61 2.62
CA VAL A 71 2.05 2.21 1.42
C VAL A 71 1.12 1.57 0.41
N GLY A 72 1.33 1.89 -0.86
CA GLY A 72 0.60 1.31 -1.98
C GLY A 72 1.55 0.76 -3.03
N LEU A 73 1.11 -0.25 -3.75
CA LEU A 73 1.87 -0.86 -4.83
C LEU A 73 0.98 -1.04 -6.06
N GLY A 74 1.42 -0.48 -7.18
CA GLY A 74 0.73 -0.61 -8.46
C GLY A 74 1.61 -1.19 -9.56
N SER A 75 1.00 -1.87 -10.51
CA SER A 75 1.67 -2.29 -11.73
C SER A 75 0.73 -2.15 -12.93
N LYS A 76 1.24 -1.58 -14.01
CA LYS A 76 0.51 -1.39 -15.27
C LYS A 76 1.39 -1.70 -16.47
N CYS A 77 0.77 -2.19 -17.53
CA CYS A 77 1.42 -2.37 -18.83
C CYS A 77 0.83 -1.38 -19.83
N ALA A 78 1.68 -0.69 -20.59
CA ALA A 78 1.28 0.18 -21.68
C ALA A 78 2.22 0.08 -22.88
N LYS A 79 1.88 0.70 -24.00
CA LYS A 79 2.74 0.75 -25.19
C LYS A 79 3.99 1.61 -24.94
N GLU A 80 3.81 2.69 -24.18
CA GLU A 80 4.85 3.66 -23.80
C GLU A 80 5.20 3.56 -22.33
N VAL A 81 6.45 3.83 -21.99
CA VAL A 81 6.96 3.82 -20.61
C VAL A 81 6.23 4.84 -19.73
N ALA A 82 6.06 6.07 -20.23
CA ALA A 82 5.39 7.13 -19.50
C ALA A 82 3.93 6.76 -19.16
N GLY A 83 3.20 6.19 -20.14
CA GLY A 83 1.83 5.71 -19.93
C GLY A 83 1.75 4.53 -18.95
N ALA A 84 2.75 3.64 -18.93
CA ALA A 84 2.84 2.55 -17.96
C ALA A 84 3.07 3.08 -16.53
N ILE A 85 3.97 4.06 -16.36
CA ILE A 85 4.27 4.67 -15.06
C ILE A 85 3.04 5.42 -14.51
N ARG A 86 2.45 6.34 -15.30
CA ARG A 86 1.23 7.07 -14.89
C ARG A 86 0.10 6.14 -14.49
N GLY A 87 -0.17 5.12 -15.30
CA GLY A 87 -1.19 4.12 -14.98
C GLY A 87 -0.86 3.26 -13.77
N ALA A 88 0.42 2.97 -13.50
CA ALA A 88 0.85 2.24 -12.31
C ALA A 88 0.69 3.08 -11.03
N ILE A 89 0.94 4.40 -11.10
CA ILE A 89 0.70 5.34 -9.99
C ILE A 89 -0.78 5.33 -9.58
N LEU A 90 -1.70 5.44 -10.53
CA LEU A 90 -3.14 5.40 -10.25
C LEU A 90 -3.55 4.09 -9.55
N VAL A 91 -3.04 2.96 -10.04
CA VAL A 91 -3.28 1.65 -9.41
C VAL A 91 -2.65 1.57 -8.03
N ALA A 92 -1.45 2.14 -7.84
CA ALA A 92 -0.77 2.16 -6.54
C ALA A 92 -1.55 2.97 -5.50
N LYS A 93 -2.07 4.15 -5.88
CA LYS A 93 -2.92 4.99 -5.02
C LYS A 93 -4.19 4.25 -4.57
N MET A 94 -4.88 3.56 -5.48
CA MET A 94 -6.07 2.76 -5.14
C MET A 94 -5.75 1.54 -4.27
N SER A 95 -4.51 1.09 -4.22
CA SER A 95 -4.07 -0.07 -3.43
C SER A 95 -3.34 0.29 -2.13
N VAL A 96 -3.40 1.54 -1.71
CA VAL A 96 -2.79 1.97 -0.45
C VAL A 96 -3.40 1.21 0.72
N VAL A 97 -2.53 0.73 1.62
CA VAL A 97 -2.88 -0.02 2.82
C VAL A 97 -2.15 0.52 4.03
N PRO A 98 -2.72 0.42 5.23
CA PRO A 98 -2.04 0.80 6.44
C PRO A 98 -0.97 -0.24 6.79
N VAL A 99 0.15 0.23 7.34
CA VAL A 99 1.25 -0.58 7.84
C VAL A 99 1.41 -0.35 9.32
N ARG A 100 1.28 -1.41 10.12
CA ARG A 100 1.51 -1.33 11.54
C ARG A 100 3.00 -1.32 11.82
N ARG A 101 3.43 -0.34 12.61
CA ARG A 101 4.79 -0.22 13.14
C ARG A 101 4.78 -0.52 14.64
N GLY A 102 5.93 -0.87 15.17
CA GLY A 102 6.07 -1.21 16.58
C GLY A 102 7.49 -0.95 17.09
N TYR A 103 7.81 -1.61 18.19
CA TYR A 103 9.10 -1.52 18.86
C TYR A 103 9.79 -2.89 18.89
N TRP A 104 11.11 -2.88 18.90
CA TRP A 104 11.90 -4.10 19.06
C TRP A 104 11.97 -4.56 20.52
N GLY A 105 12.02 -3.63 21.44
CA GLY A 105 12.12 -3.85 22.89
C GLY A 105 11.21 -2.89 23.65
N ASP A 106 11.76 -2.05 24.50
CA ASP A 106 11.02 -1.07 25.28
C ASP A 106 10.29 -0.06 24.39
N ASN A 107 9.08 0.31 24.81
CA ASN A 107 8.21 1.25 24.10
C ASN A 107 8.63 2.71 24.36
N ALA A 108 9.89 3.03 24.11
CA ALA A 108 10.44 4.37 24.28
C ALA A 108 10.57 5.09 22.93
N GLY A 109 10.10 6.32 22.85
CA GLY A 109 10.18 7.17 21.65
C GLY A 109 9.20 6.76 20.55
N ASN A 110 9.51 7.09 19.29
CA ASN A 110 8.65 6.81 18.15
C ASN A 110 8.74 5.34 17.70
N VAL A 111 7.67 4.81 17.14
CA VAL A 111 7.66 3.50 16.48
C VAL A 111 8.67 3.48 15.34
N HIS A 112 9.46 2.40 15.22
CA HIS A 112 10.59 2.37 14.28
C HIS A 112 10.71 1.08 13.47
N THR A 113 10.05 0.00 13.88
CA THR A 113 10.20 -1.31 13.25
C THR A 113 8.85 -2.02 13.06
N VAL A 114 8.88 -3.23 12.53
CA VAL A 114 7.70 -4.08 12.44
C VAL A 114 7.35 -4.67 13.81
N PRO A 115 6.07 -4.80 14.16
CA PRO A 115 5.67 -5.27 15.51
C PRO A 115 5.98 -6.74 15.76
N VAL A 116 5.92 -7.57 14.70
CA VAL A 116 6.15 -9.03 14.77
C VAL A 116 6.86 -9.50 13.51
N LYS A 117 7.43 -10.70 13.55
CA LYS A 117 7.97 -11.35 12.35
C LYS A 117 6.83 -11.66 11.39
N VAL A 118 6.87 -11.08 10.20
CA VAL A 118 5.85 -11.30 9.16
C VAL A 118 6.49 -11.82 7.89
N THR A 119 5.78 -12.72 7.20
CA THR A 119 6.25 -13.31 5.95
C THR A 119 5.20 -13.10 4.86
N GLY A 120 5.61 -12.54 3.74
CA GLY A 120 4.79 -12.45 2.55
C GLY A 120 5.32 -13.36 1.44
N LYS A 121 4.41 -13.82 0.58
CA LYS A 121 4.71 -14.71 -0.54
C LYS A 121 4.10 -14.18 -1.83
N CYS A 122 4.87 -14.26 -2.91
CA CYS A 122 4.37 -14.06 -4.26
C CYS A 122 5.10 -15.00 -5.24
N GLY A 123 4.37 -15.94 -5.83
CA GLY A 123 4.96 -17.01 -6.62
C GLY A 123 5.90 -17.86 -5.77
N SER A 124 7.13 -18.08 -6.24
CA SER A 124 8.16 -18.80 -5.48
C SER A 124 8.89 -17.92 -4.45
N VAL A 125 8.78 -16.60 -4.56
CA VAL A 125 9.47 -15.67 -3.67
C VAL A 125 8.77 -15.56 -2.33
N ARG A 126 9.54 -15.67 -1.26
CA ARG A 126 9.12 -15.41 0.11
C ARG A 126 10.03 -14.35 0.72
N VAL A 127 9.43 -13.31 1.28
CA VAL A 127 10.14 -12.25 2.00
C VAL A 127 9.65 -12.27 3.45
N ARG A 128 10.58 -12.33 4.38
CA ARG A 128 10.31 -12.23 5.82
C ARG A 128 10.88 -10.93 6.34
N LEU A 129 10.06 -10.16 7.05
CA LEU A 129 10.46 -8.98 7.80
C LEU A 129 10.61 -9.37 9.27
N ILE A 130 11.71 -8.92 9.89
CA ILE A 130 12.07 -9.27 11.25
C ILE A 130 12.35 -7.98 12.02
N PRO A 131 11.76 -7.78 13.21
CA PRO A 131 12.03 -6.61 14.03
C PRO A 131 13.52 -6.44 14.31
N ALA A 132 14.00 -5.21 14.33
CA ALA A 132 15.39 -4.86 14.56
C ALA A 132 15.52 -3.75 15.60
N PRO A 133 16.63 -3.70 16.37
CA PRO A 133 16.90 -2.63 17.32
C PRO A 133 17.12 -1.29 16.60
N ARG A 134 16.96 -0.20 17.34
CA ARG A 134 17.23 1.16 16.82
C ARG A 134 18.65 1.29 16.32
N GLY A 135 18.81 2.02 15.22
CA GLY A 135 20.11 2.25 14.60
C GLY A 135 20.58 1.16 13.64
N THR A 136 19.84 0.05 13.50
CA THR A 136 20.15 -1.01 12.54
C THR A 136 19.96 -0.53 11.09
N GLY A 137 18.99 0.34 10.85
CA GLY A 137 18.57 0.74 9.52
C GLY A 137 17.83 -0.38 8.79
N ILE A 138 17.56 -0.16 7.51
CA ILE A 138 16.85 -1.13 6.66
C ILE A 138 17.88 -2.05 5.99
N VAL A 139 17.93 -3.30 6.45
CA VAL A 139 18.76 -4.36 5.89
C VAL A 139 17.94 -5.16 4.88
N ALA A 140 17.94 -4.72 3.63
CA ALA A 140 17.15 -5.31 2.55
C ALA A 140 17.80 -5.10 1.18
N SER A 141 17.29 -5.76 0.14
CA SER A 141 17.68 -5.46 -1.23
C SER A 141 17.30 -4.00 -1.60
N PRO A 142 18.02 -3.34 -2.53
CA PRO A 142 17.82 -1.93 -2.85
C PRO A 142 16.35 -1.57 -3.17
N VAL A 143 15.65 -2.44 -3.89
CA VAL A 143 14.25 -2.21 -4.26
C VAL A 143 13.31 -2.36 -3.06
N LEU A 144 13.55 -3.36 -2.21
CA LEU A 144 12.76 -3.54 -0.99
C LEU A 144 13.03 -2.43 0.02
N LYS A 145 14.28 -1.93 0.08
CA LYS A 145 14.64 -0.78 0.93
C LYS A 145 13.77 0.43 0.62
N LYS A 146 13.60 0.77 -0.66
CA LYS A 146 12.73 1.86 -1.10
C LYS A 146 11.27 1.69 -0.62
N LEU A 147 10.72 0.49 -0.79
CA LEU A 147 9.34 0.20 -0.35
C LEU A 147 9.18 0.32 1.17
N LEU A 148 10.16 -0.15 1.94
CA LEU A 148 10.15 -0.10 3.40
C LEU A 148 10.31 1.34 3.92
N THR A 149 11.14 2.15 3.26
CA THR A 149 11.25 3.59 3.56
C THR A 149 9.94 4.32 3.30
N LEU A 150 9.26 4.05 2.17
CA LEU A 150 7.95 4.62 1.87
C LEU A 150 6.86 4.18 2.87
N ALA A 151 7.00 3.00 3.48
CA ALA A 151 6.12 2.52 4.53
C ALA A 151 6.38 3.17 5.90
N GLY A 152 7.46 3.95 6.05
CA GLY A 152 7.83 4.59 7.30
C GLY A 152 8.47 3.65 8.32
N ILE A 153 9.20 2.64 7.86
CA ILE A 153 9.98 1.72 8.69
C ILE A 153 11.43 2.18 8.67
N ASP A 154 12.02 2.38 9.84
CA ASP A 154 13.40 2.83 10.00
C ASP A 154 14.39 1.67 10.17
N ASP A 155 13.99 0.66 10.95
CA ASP A 155 14.86 -0.46 11.31
C ASP A 155 14.17 -1.79 11.01
N VAL A 156 14.77 -2.64 10.19
CA VAL A 156 14.25 -3.96 9.90
C VAL A 156 15.32 -4.88 9.33
N TYR A 157 15.34 -6.14 9.78
CA TYR A 157 16.05 -7.22 9.11
C TYR A 157 15.12 -7.91 8.11
N THR A 158 15.67 -8.36 7.00
CA THR A 158 14.92 -9.10 5.99
C THR A 158 15.61 -10.42 5.64
N SER A 159 14.79 -11.43 5.36
CA SER A 159 15.24 -12.70 4.80
C SER A 159 14.42 -13.01 3.55
N SER A 160 15.08 -13.31 2.44
CA SER A 160 14.43 -13.60 1.16
C SER A 160 14.78 -15.00 0.69
N ARG A 161 13.76 -15.73 0.18
CA ARG A 161 13.92 -17.08 -0.38
C ARG A 161 13.19 -17.23 -1.71
N GLY A 162 13.63 -18.17 -2.52
CA GLY A 162 13.06 -18.45 -3.83
C GLY A 162 13.76 -17.68 -4.94
N HIS A 163 13.09 -17.52 -6.08
CA HIS A 163 13.65 -16.84 -7.25
C HIS A 163 13.58 -15.29 -7.10
N THR A 164 14.34 -14.75 -6.17
CA THR A 164 14.36 -13.32 -5.80
C THR A 164 14.82 -12.39 -6.92
N ARG A 165 15.41 -12.93 -7.97
CA ARG A 165 15.80 -12.21 -9.18
C ARG A 165 14.58 -11.63 -9.93
N THR A 166 13.41 -12.20 -9.75
CA THR A 166 12.14 -11.65 -10.23
C THR A 166 11.72 -10.49 -9.33
N LEU A 167 12.21 -9.30 -9.60
CA LEU A 167 12.00 -8.12 -8.75
C LEU A 167 10.52 -7.82 -8.51
N GLY A 168 9.67 -7.93 -9.54
CA GLY A 168 8.23 -7.72 -9.38
C GLY A 168 7.58 -8.66 -8.36
N ASN A 169 8.00 -9.93 -8.30
CA ASN A 169 7.50 -10.86 -7.29
C ASN A 169 8.08 -10.55 -5.91
N SER A 170 9.34 -10.13 -5.83
CA SER A 170 9.97 -9.71 -4.57
C SER A 170 9.28 -8.51 -3.95
N ILE A 171 8.94 -7.50 -4.76
CA ILE A 171 8.19 -6.32 -4.32
C ILE A 171 6.79 -6.71 -3.82
N LYS A 172 6.07 -7.52 -4.60
CA LYS A 172 4.73 -8.01 -4.21
C LYS A 172 4.76 -8.85 -2.93
N ALA A 173 5.79 -9.68 -2.76
CA ALA A 173 5.95 -10.48 -1.54
C ALA A 173 6.22 -9.58 -0.32
N CYS A 174 7.05 -8.55 -0.46
CA CYS A 174 7.28 -7.57 0.60
C CYS A 174 5.99 -6.78 0.94
N PHE A 175 5.26 -6.33 -0.08
CA PHE A 175 3.98 -5.66 0.11
C PHE A 175 2.95 -6.56 0.81
N ALA A 176 2.90 -7.85 0.47
CA ALA A 176 2.06 -8.81 1.16
C ALA A 176 2.47 -8.98 2.63
N ALA A 177 3.78 -8.99 2.93
CA ALA A 177 4.28 -9.00 4.32
C ALA A 177 3.83 -7.76 5.09
N LEU A 178 3.91 -6.56 4.47
CA LEU A 178 3.45 -5.32 5.11
C LEU A 178 1.94 -5.35 5.40
N LYS A 179 1.11 -5.90 4.51
CA LYS A 179 -0.32 -6.10 4.79
C LYS A 179 -0.57 -6.97 6.03
N HIS A 180 0.26 -7.98 6.24
CA HIS A 180 0.12 -8.90 7.37
C HIS A 180 0.51 -8.29 8.72
N THR A 181 1.09 -7.09 8.78
CA THR A 181 1.44 -6.43 10.04
C THR A 181 0.22 -6.13 10.90
N TYR A 182 -0.93 -5.79 10.29
CA TYR A 182 -2.20 -5.58 10.99
C TYR A 182 -3.01 -6.86 11.23
N SER A 183 -2.69 -7.95 10.56
CA SER A 183 -3.45 -9.20 10.72
C SER A 183 -3.11 -9.95 12.02
N TYR A 184 -2.03 -9.62 12.69
CA TYR A 184 -1.66 -10.23 13.97
C TYR A 184 -2.35 -9.49 15.12
N TYR A 185 -3.23 -10.21 15.84
CA TYR A 185 -3.99 -9.69 16.97
C TYR A 185 -3.15 -9.67 18.24
N THR A 186 -2.70 -8.48 18.64
CA THR A 186 -1.89 -8.28 19.86
C THR A 186 -2.76 -7.76 21.00
N PRO A 187 -2.33 -7.89 22.29
CA PRO A 187 -3.08 -7.42 23.44
C PRO A 187 -3.52 -5.96 23.40
N ASN A 188 -2.78 -5.10 22.69
CA ASN A 188 -3.11 -3.69 22.53
C ASN A 188 -4.44 -3.45 21.79
N PHE A 189 -4.95 -4.43 21.03
CA PHE A 189 -6.22 -4.35 20.33
C PHE A 189 -7.40 -4.93 21.09
N TRP A 190 -7.20 -5.57 22.23
CA TRP A 190 -8.26 -6.27 22.95
C TRP A 190 -9.38 -5.34 23.46
N HIS A 191 -9.08 -4.08 23.71
CA HIS A 191 -10.03 -3.09 24.23
C HIS A 191 -10.65 -2.20 23.14
N ASN A 192 -10.18 -2.29 21.91
CA ASN A 192 -10.64 -1.44 20.82
C ASN A 192 -11.72 -2.15 20.00
N THR A 193 -12.97 -2.13 20.49
CA THR A 193 -14.12 -2.54 19.70
C THR A 193 -14.70 -1.31 19.01
N CYS A 194 -14.66 -1.29 17.67
CA CYS A 194 -15.27 -0.23 16.88
C CYS A 194 -16.81 -0.43 16.89
N THR A 195 -17.53 0.47 17.57
CA THR A 195 -18.99 0.49 17.61
C THR A 195 -19.59 1.52 16.67
N GLU A 196 -18.77 2.17 15.85
CA GLU A 196 -19.21 3.21 14.93
C GLU A 196 -20.03 2.64 13.76
N GLN A 197 -20.99 3.43 13.28
CA GLN A 197 -21.78 3.08 12.12
C GLN A 197 -20.97 3.24 10.83
N ILE A 198 -21.24 2.39 9.84
CA ILE A 198 -20.63 2.48 8.51
C ILE A 198 -20.92 3.87 7.92
N PRO A 199 -19.93 4.55 7.29
CA PRO A 199 -20.11 5.89 6.73
C PRO A 199 -21.31 6.03 5.78
N TYR A 200 -21.66 4.99 5.06
CA TYR A 200 -22.85 4.98 4.19
C TYR A 200 -24.17 5.06 4.97
N GLN A 201 -24.27 4.41 6.13
CA GLN A 201 -25.44 4.52 7.01
C GLN A 201 -25.49 5.88 7.71
N ARG A 202 -24.35 6.33 8.24
CA ARG A 202 -24.22 7.63 8.93
C ARG A 202 -24.59 8.82 8.05
N PHE A 203 -24.32 8.74 6.74
CA PHE A 203 -24.54 9.84 5.79
C PHE A 203 -25.58 9.55 4.73
N THR A 204 -26.54 8.64 5.01
CA THR A 204 -27.61 8.25 4.06
C THR A 204 -28.41 9.45 3.56
N ASP A 205 -28.80 10.35 4.46
CA ASP A 205 -29.62 11.55 4.12
C ASP A 205 -28.87 12.49 3.17
N PHE A 206 -27.56 12.67 3.40
CA PHE A 206 -26.73 13.48 2.51
C PHE A 206 -26.64 12.87 1.11
N LEU A 207 -26.42 11.56 1.02
CA LEU A 207 -26.31 10.85 -0.25
C LEU A 207 -27.64 10.83 -1.03
N SER A 208 -28.78 10.73 -0.36
CA SER A 208 -30.12 10.75 -0.97
C SER A 208 -30.51 12.11 -1.52
N LYS A 209 -30.16 13.21 -0.82
CA LYS A 209 -30.42 14.58 -1.28
C LYS A 209 -29.69 14.95 -2.56
N GLU A 210 -28.43 14.55 -2.69
CA GLU A 210 -27.64 14.80 -3.91
C GLU A 210 -28.13 13.99 -5.13
N MET A 211 -28.69 12.82 -4.93
CA MET A 211 -29.30 12.03 -6.02
C MET A 211 -30.54 12.73 -6.60
N LYS A 212 -31.40 13.25 -5.74
CA LYS A 212 -32.60 14.00 -6.16
C LYS A 212 -32.29 15.29 -6.91
N ALA A 213 -31.15 15.95 -6.61
CA ALA A 213 -30.72 17.17 -7.33
C ALA A 213 -30.15 16.90 -8.73
N LYS A 214 -29.84 15.65 -9.09
CA LYS A 214 -29.35 15.27 -10.43
C LYS A 214 -30.43 14.73 -11.36
N GLU A 215 -31.64 14.48 -10.84
CA GLU A 215 -32.79 14.02 -11.63
C GLU A 215 -33.65 15.18 -12.16
N TYR A 216 -33.26 16.42 -11.90
CA TYR A 216 -33.83 17.67 -12.40
C TYR A 216 -32.77 18.45 -13.20
#